data_20240763d75af5bd84f678a218a9bb6b
#
_entry.id   20240763d75af5bd84f678a218a9bb6b
#
_cell.length_a   1.000
_cell.length_b   1.000
_cell.length_c   1.000
_cell.angle_alpha   90.00
_cell.angle_beta   90.00
_cell.angle_gamma   90.00
#
_symmetry.space_group_name_H-M   'P 1'
#
loop_
_entity.id
_entity.type
_entity.pdbx_description
1 polymer ?
#
loop_
_entity_poly.entity_id
_entity_poly.type
_entity_poly.pdbx_seq_one_letter_code
_entity_poly.pdbx_strand_id
1 'polypeptide(L)'
;MSFGSGLHQWGFTLCKFARMYSEKFGIGYDKMMQKLWGDNFFDAKGKKWVKSDKDGTLERAFCQFIMSPICKMFTAVMEDKRAKIAKLLKAVGVTLKKEDEELVGKPLLKRVMQKWLPVGDAILEMIVVKLPSPAAAQRYRVENLYDGPLDDAAANAIRTCDTSEGAPLMMYISKMVPSSDRGRFFAFGRVFSGKIATGQKVRIMGPNYVPGKKSDLWVKNIQRTLIMMGRFQEQVQDIPAGNTCGLVGVDQYLLKSGTITTCDEAHCIKTMKFSVSPVVRCAVEPKKAQDLPKLVEGLKRLAKSDPMVLCYTEESGEHIIAATGELHLEICLKDLQEDFMGTEVKVSDPVVSYRESVGATSAQTCLSKSPNKHNRLYMEAHPLSDELADAIEDGKISAKDDPKLRARAMADEYGWDVTDARKIWGFGPDGSGANLIYDQTKGVNYLAEIRESVVAGFQWASKCSVLCDEQMRSVAFKLLDVTLHADAIHRGMGQIMPTARRVLFASMLTAEPVLQEPLFLVDISVPQDAMGGCYGVLTRRRGVVFHEEQRPGTPMVQMKAHMPVMESFGFNADVRAATGGKAFPQMVFSHWQVLAGDPTDPETKPGKVITDVRARKGLAPEIPPLDRFLDRL
;
A
#
# COMPACT_ATOMS: atom_id res chain seq x y z
N MET A 1 1.39 21.20 17.60
CA MET A 1 1.23 19.97 18.38
C MET A 1 -0.06 20.03 19.16
N SER A 2 -0.79 18.91 19.19
CA SER A 2 -1.96 18.70 20.04
C SER A 2 -1.68 17.53 20.98
N PHE A 3 -2.12 17.62 22.23
CA PHE A 3 -1.98 16.62 23.26
C PHE A 3 -3.36 16.17 23.71
N GLY A 4 -3.57 14.87 23.94
CA GLY A 4 -4.89 14.41 24.35
C GLY A 4 -5.02 12.90 24.45
N SER A 5 -6.26 12.46 24.67
CA SER A 5 -6.65 11.06 24.73
C SER A 5 -7.84 10.82 23.80
N GLY A 6 -7.65 10.02 22.76
CA GLY A 6 -8.74 9.59 21.86
C GLY A 6 -9.80 8.77 22.60
N LEU A 7 -9.39 7.89 23.51
CA LEU A 7 -10.28 7.04 24.31
C LEU A 7 -11.26 7.86 25.17
N HIS A 8 -10.75 8.91 25.81
CA HIS A 8 -11.56 9.78 26.68
C HIS A 8 -12.09 11.04 25.97
N GLN A 9 -11.75 11.20 24.68
CA GLN A 9 -12.24 12.27 23.80
C GLN A 9 -11.93 13.69 24.33
N TRP A 10 -10.73 13.90 24.87
CA TRP A 10 -10.25 15.21 25.26
C TRP A 10 -8.89 15.52 24.62
N GLY A 11 -8.64 16.79 24.39
CA GLY A 11 -7.38 17.24 23.83
C GLY A 11 -7.20 18.74 23.98
N PHE A 12 -5.95 19.19 23.86
CA PHE A 12 -5.61 20.60 23.91
C PHE A 12 -4.42 20.93 23.03
N THR A 13 -4.34 22.18 22.66
CA THR A 13 -3.15 22.82 22.11
C THR A 13 -2.57 23.77 23.15
N LEU A 14 -1.29 24.13 23.02
CA LEU A 14 -0.69 25.15 23.88
C LEU A 14 -1.44 26.49 23.79
N CYS A 15 -2.05 26.78 22.64
CA CYS A 15 -2.82 28.01 22.39
C CYS A 15 -3.90 28.25 23.45
N LYS A 16 -4.64 27.20 23.83
CA LYS A 16 -5.71 27.31 24.84
C LYS A 16 -5.18 27.75 26.18
N PHE A 17 -4.13 27.10 26.66
CA PHE A 17 -3.52 27.46 27.95
C PHE A 17 -2.78 28.80 27.89
N ALA A 18 -2.14 29.11 26.76
CA ALA A 18 -1.49 30.40 26.56
C ALA A 18 -2.48 31.58 26.63
N ARG A 19 -3.67 31.46 26.01
CA ARG A 19 -4.75 32.46 26.12
C ARG A 19 -5.20 32.66 27.58
N MET A 20 -5.51 31.56 28.27
CA MET A 20 -5.96 31.58 29.65
C MET A 20 -4.93 32.20 30.62
N TYR A 21 -3.66 31.85 30.45
CA TYR A 21 -2.60 32.37 31.34
C TYR A 21 -2.08 33.75 30.90
N SER A 22 -2.21 34.12 29.63
CA SER A 22 -1.92 35.47 29.13
C SER A 22 -2.78 36.51 29.86
N GLU A 23 -4.09 36.27 29.94
CA GLU A 23 -5.03 37.12 30.67
C GLU A 23 -4.72 37.15 32.17
N LYS A 24 -4.44 35.98 32.76
CA LYS A 24 -4.19 35.86 34.20
C LYS A 24 -2.88 36.51 34.67
N PHE A 25 -1.83 36.47 33.86
CA PHE A 25 -0.50 37.02 34.20
C PHE A 25 -0.22 38.38 33.57
N GLY A 26 -1.10 38.89 32.70
CA GLY A 26 -0.89 40.15 31.98
C GLY A 26 0.31 40.10 31.01
N ILE A 27 0.65 38.91 30.51
CA ILE A 27 1.76 38.69 29.58
C ILE A 27 1.20 38.46 28.17
N GLY A 28 1.80 39.10 27.16
CA GLY A 28 1.34 38.92 25.78
C GLY A 28 1.34 37.43 25.33
N TYR A 29 0.36 37.05 24.52
CA TYR A 29 0.07 35.68 24.07
C TYR A 29 1.31 34.94 23.54
N ASP A 30 2.08 35.57 22.62
CA ASP A 30 3.25 34.95 22.02
C ASP A 30 4.36 34.67 23.03
N LYS A 31 4.57 35.61 23.97
CA LYS A 31 5.52 35.40 25.05
C LYS A 31 5.05 34.31 26.01
N MET A 32 3.76 34.16 26.24
CA MET A 32 3.22 33.08 27.07
C MET A 32 3.38 31.73 26.38
N MET A 33 3.15 31.64 25.06
CA MET A 33 3.40 30.44 24.28
C MET A 33 4.86 29.96 24.41
N GLN A 34 5.82 30.88 24.30
CA GLN A 34 7.24 30.56 24.45
C GLN A 34 7.58 30.13 25.89
N LYS A 35 6.95 30.71 26.90
CA LYS A 35 7.20 30.37 28.31
C LYS A 35 6.58 29.05 28.74
N LEU A 36 5.47 28.63 28.13
CA LEU A 36 4.81 27.36 28.44
C LEU A 36 5.49 26.14 27.80
N TRP A 37 6.43 26.35 26.88
CA TRP A 37 7.13 25.25 26.19
C TRP A 37 8.64 25.35 26.34
N GLY A 38 9.31 24.21 26.46
CA GLY A 38 10.76 24.11 26.63
C GLY A 38 11.22 24.26 28.08
N ASP A 39 12.49 24.58 28.27
CA ASP A 39 13.13 24.72 29.59
C ASP A 39 12.87 26.10 30.19
N ASN A 40 11.63 26.34 30.52
CA ASN A 40 11.17 27.51 31.23
C ASN A 40 10.50 27.08 32.54
N PHE A 41 10.84 27.77 33.61
CA PHE A 41 10.38 27.49 34.97
C PHE A 41 9.77 28.73 35.58
N PHE A 42 8.76 28.56 36.43
CA PHE A 42 8.16 29.66 37.15
C PHE A 42 8.35 29.50 38.64
N ASP A 43 9.12 30.40 39.22
CA ASP A 43 9.29 30.49 40.69
C ASP A 43 8.07 31.20 41.31
N ALA A 44 7.20 30.42 41.95
CA ALA A 44 6.02 30.93 42.59
C ALA A 44 6.32 31.84 43.78
N LYS A 45 7.44 31.64 44.50
CA LYS A 45 7.87 32.46 45.64
C LYS A 45 8.38 33.82 45.17
N GLY A 46 9.22 33.83 44.15
CA GLY A 46 9.81 35.04 43.57
C GLY A 46 8.92 35.70 42.51
N LYS A 47 7.82 35.07 42.10
CA LYS A 47 6.94 35.51 40.99
C LYS A 47 7.68 35.83 39.68
N LYS A 48 8.76 35.10 39.42
CA LYS A 48 9.63 35.32 38.26
C LYS A 48 9.76 34.09 37.38
N TRP A 49 9.92 34.31 36.09
CA TRP A 49 10.25 33.27 35.13
C TRP A 49 11.78 33.11 35.04
N VAL A 50 12.26 31.89 35.16
CA VAL A 50 13.68 31.53 35.12
C VAL A 50 13.92 30.40 34.10
N LYS A 51 15.17 30.27 33.62
CA LYS A 51 15.56 29.21 32.68
C LYS A 51 16.32 28.05 33.34
N SER A 52 16.53 28.13 34.66
CA SER A 52 17.17 27.07 35.44
C SER A 52 16.15 26.46 36.39
N ASP A 53 16.26 25.17 36.63
CA ASP A 53 15.41 24.39 37.52
C ASP A 53 15.79 24.55 39.02
N LYS A 54 16.84 25.36 39.31
CA LYS A 54 17.38 25.56 40.66
C LYS A 54 17.63 24.22 41.37
N ASP A 55 18.46 23.38 40.78
CA ASP A 55 18.84 22.06 41.27
C ASP A 55 17.66 21.09 41.49
N GLY A 56 16.70 21.08 40.55
CA GLY A 56 15.56 20.19 40.58
C GLY A 56 14.40 20.64 41.48
N THR A 57 14.48 21.84 42.06
CA THR A 57 13.43 22.35 42.94
C THR A 57 12.20 22.95 42.20
N LEU A 58 12.35 23.31 40.93
CA LEU A 58 11.32 23.89 40.11
C LEU A 58 10.88 22.94 38.99
N GLU A 59 9.56 22.82 38.82
CA GLU A 59 9.00 22.08 37.70
C GLU A 59 8.99 22.95 36.44
N ARG A 60 9.14 22.31 35.26
CA ARG A 60 8.94 23.00 33.99
C ARG A 60 7.56 23.62 33.91
N ALA A 61 7.45 24.77 33.30
CA ALA A 61 6.18 25.48 33.18
C ALA A 61 5.08 24.64 32.53
N PHE A 62 5.41 23.84 31.54
CA PHE A 62 4.47 22.88 30.95
C PHE A 62 3.92 21.89 31.99
N CYS A 63 4.78 21.34 32.83
CA CYS A 63 4.36 20.43 33.90
C CYS A 63 3.52 21.17 34.95
N GLN A 64 4.01 22.31 35.43
CA GLN A 64 3.37 23.05 36.49
C GLN A 64 1.99 23.63 36.11
N PHE A 65 1.88 24.20 34.91
CA PHE A 65 0.64 24.94 34.50
C PHE A 65 -0.33 24.10 33.68
N ILE A 66 0.13 23.02 33.02
CA ILE A 66 -0.70 22.20 32.15
C ILE A 66 -0.90 20.80 32.73
N MET A 67 0.20 20.05 32.92
CA MET A 67 0.10 18.65 33.34
C MET A 67 -0.38 18.50 34.80
N SER A 68 0.16 19.28 35.71
CA SER A 68 -0.22 19.20 37.14
C SER A 68 -1.71 19.44 37.40
N PRO A 69 -2.39 20.47 36.81
CA PRO A 69 -3.84 20.61 36.87
C PRO A 69 -4.60 19.40 36.29
N ILE A 70 -4.16 18.86 35.15
CA ILE A 70 -4.79 17.69 34.54
C ILE A 70 -4.64 16.48 35.46
N CYS A 71 -3.46 16.17 35.94
CA CYS A 71 -3.20 15.06 36.86
C CYS A 71 -3.98 15.19 38.15
N LYS A 72 -4.07 16.41 38.73
CA LYS A 72 -4.87 16.68 39.93
C LYS A 72 -6.36 16.41 39.71
N MET A 73 -6.88 16.73 38.51
CA MET A 73 -8.26 16.40 38.13
C MET A 73 -8.46 14.91 38.02
N PHE A 74 -7.56 14.20 37.33
CA PHE A 74 -7.58 12.73 37.20
C PHE A 74 -7.60 12.06 38.59
N THR A 75 -6.66 12.40 39.45
CA THR A 75 -6.57 11.84 40.81
C THR A 75 -7.82 12.12 41.62
N ALA A 76 -8.34 13.35 41.58
CA ALA A 76 -9.54 13.73 42.35
C ALA A 76 -10.78 12.94 41.91
N VAL A 77 -10.94 12.72 40.58
CA VAL A 77 -12.09 11.99 40.01
C VAL A 77 -11.95 10.48 40.27
N MET A 78 -10.77 9.92 40.13
CA MET A 78 -10.55 8.49 40.35
C MET A 78 -10.67 8.10 41.84
N GLU A 79 -10.33 9.02 42.76
CA GLU A 79 -10.47 8.83 44.19
C GLU A 79 -11.86 9.28 44.73
N ASP A 80 -12.79 9.70 43.84
CA ASP A 80 -14.13 10.20 44.12
C ASP A 80 -14.18 11.30 45.23
N LYS A 81 -13.20 12.19 45.27
CA LYS A 81 -13.15 13.31 46.22
C LYS A 81 -14.03 14.45 45.78
N ARG A 82 -15.36 14.33 45.96
CA ARG A 82 -16.40 15.26 45.46
C ARG A 82 -16.14 16.74 45.78
N ALA A 83 -15.77 17.07 47.03
CA ALA A 83 -15.43 18.43 47.41
C ALA A 83 -14.24 19.01 46.65
N LYS A 84 -13.23 18.16 46.35
CA LYS A 84 -12.06 18.55 45.58
C LYS A 84 -12.39 18.70 44.10
N ILE A 85 -13.22 17.80 43.56
CA ILE A 85 -13.73 17.89 42.19
C ILE A 85 -14.49 19.20 41.97
N ALA A 86 -15.44 19.53 42.84
CA ALA A 86 -16.21 20.76 42.73
C ALA A 86 -15.33 22.02 42.75
N LYS A 87 -14.29 22.03 43.60
CA LYS A 87 -13.34 23.13 43.70
C LYS A 87 -12.48 23.27 42.42
N LEU A 88 -12.03 22.14 41.85
CA LEU A 88 -11.26 22.11 40.61
C LEU A 88 -12.13 22.53 39.42
N LEU A 89 -13.35 22.02 39.31
CA LEU A 89 -14.30 22.40 38.25
C LEU A 89 -14.56 23.92 38.25
N LYS A 90 -14.78 24.50 39.43
CA LYS A 90 -14.94 25.95 39.57
C LYS A 90 -13.68 26.71 39.14
N ALA A 91 -12.49 26.19 39.45
CA ALA A 91 -11.22 26.82 39.07
C ALA A 91 -10.97 26.81 37.56
N VAL A 92 -11.45 25.78 36.83
CA VAL A 92 -11.33 25.66 35.38
C VAL A 92 -12.56 26.17 34.62
N GLY A 93 -13.57 26.68 35.31
CA GLY A 93 -14.78 27.27 34.71
C GLY A 93 -15.74 26.27 34.06
N VAL A 94 -15.73 25.01 34.51
CA VAL A 94 -16.58 23.94 33.97
C VAL A 94 -17.77 23.69 34.88
N THR A 95 -18.98 23.67 34.29
CA THR A 95 -20.22 23.26 34.96
C THR A 95 -20.69 21.91 34.44
N LEU A 96 -20.98 20.98 35.35
CA LEU A 96 -21.57 19.69 35.02
C LEU A 96 -23.11 19.81 35.01
N LYS A 97 -23.76 18.96 34.20
CA LYS A 97 -25.20 18.73 34.29
C LYS A 97 -25.50 17.81 35.47
N LYS A 98 -26.70 17.87 36.03
CA LYS A 98 -27.10 16.99 37.16
C LYS A 98 -26.89 15.51 36.87
N GLU A 99 -27.21 15.09 35.65
CA GLU A 99 -26.97 13.69 35.17
C GLU A 99 -25.49 13.29 35.17
N ASP A 100 -24.59 14.24 34.85
CA ASP A 100 -23.14 13.99 34.84
C ASP A 100 -22.55 13.95 36.27
N GLU A 101 -23.20 14.58 37.25
CA GLU A 101 -22.77 14.61 38.65
C GLU A 101 -22.98 13.27 39.36
N GLU A 102 -23.93 12.45 38.89
CA GLU A 102 -24.19 11.12 39.44
C GLU A 102 -23.14 10.07 39.00
N LEU A 103 -22.37 10.37 37.94
CA LEU A 103 -21.34 9.47 37.44
C LEU A 103 -20.15 9.34 38.41
N VAL A 104 -19.49 8.18 38.40
CA VAL A 104 -18.31 7.87 39.23
C VAL A 104 -17.17 7.31 38.38
N GLY A 105 -15.92 7.58 38.76
CA GLY A 105 -14.74 7.03 38.16
C GLY A 105 -14.53 7.42 36.69
N LYS A 106 -14.21 6.45 35.83
CA LYS A 106 -13.87 6.69 34.40
C LYS A 106 -14.98 7.40 33.61
N PRO A 107 -16.28 7.08 33.73
CA PRO A 107 -17.36 7.84 33.08
C PRO A 107 -17.40 9.30 33.46
N LEU A 108 -17.29 9.63 34.76
CA LEU A 108 -17.21 10.99 35.23
C LEU A 108 -15.97 11.70 34.67
N LEU A 109 -14.80 11.04 34.71
CA LEU A 109 -13.57 11.59 34.16
C LEU A 109 -13.72 11.96 32.68
N LYS A 110 -14.29 11.06 31.89
CA LYS A 110 -14.55 11.32 30.47
C LYS A 110 -15.42 12.56 30.27
N ARG A 111 -16.48 12.70 31.02
CA ARG A 111 -17.38 13.87 30.91
C ARG A 111 -16.73 15.19 31.36
N VAL A 112 -16.02 15.18 32.47
CA VAL A 112 -15.26 16.33 32.95
C VAL A 112 -14.23 16.78 31.92
N MET A 113 -13.44 15.87 31.43
CA MET A 113 -12.37 16.18 30.47
C MET A 113 -12.92 16.65 29.11
N GLN A 114 -14.00 16.05 28.61
CA GLN A 114 -14.67 16.50 27.38
C GLN A 114 -15.18 17.95 27.47
N LYS A 115 -15.71 18.34 28.63
CA LYS A 115 -16.20 19.71 28.83
C LYS A 115 -15.07 20.72 29.06
N TRP A 116 -14.02 20.31 29.77
CA TRP A 116 -12.87 21.18 30.01
C TRP A 116 -11.99 21.37 28.79
N LEU A 117 -11.63 20.26 28.13
CA LEU A 117 -10.67 20.20 27.01
C LEU A 117 -11.28 19.43 25.83
N PRO A 118 -12.29 19.97 25.12
CA PRO A 118 -12.91 19.29 23.99
C PRO A 118 -11.90 19.07 22.88
N VAL A 119 -11.69 17.81 22.49
CA VAL A 119 -10.70 17.43 21.49
C VAL A 119 -11.04 17.97 20.11
N GLY A 120 -12.33 18.09 19.78
CA GLY A 120 -12.79 18.61 18.49
C GLY A 120 -12.26 20.01 18.21
N ASP A 121 -12.43 20.93 19.17
CA ASP A 121 -11.96 22.31 19.06
C ASP A 121 -10.43 22.38 18.91
N ALA A 122 -9.69 21.58 19.67
CA ALA A 122 -8.23 21.54 19.61
C ALA A 122 -7.71 21.05 18.26
N ILE A 123 -8.35 20.00 17.70
CA ILE A 123 -7.98 19.46 16.39
C ILE A 123 -8.34 20.43 15.27
N LEU A 124 -9.55 20.99 15.29
CA LEU A 124 -10.00 21.97 14.28
C LEU A 124 -9.11 23.21 14.28
N GLU A 125 -8.79 23.77 15.45
CA GLU A 125 -7.87 24.90 15.55
C GLU A 125 -6.49 24.57 14.97
N MET A 126 -5.96 23.39 15.29
CA MET A 126 -4.67 22.93 14.75
C MET A 126 -4.71 22.79 13.24
N ILE A 127 -5.77 22.18 12.68
CA ILE A 127 -5.93 22.00 11.23
C ILE A 127 -5.96 23.36 10.53
N VAL A 128 -6.81 24.28 10.99
CA VAL A 128 -6.98 25.60 10.37
C VAL A 128 -5.69 26.43 10.41
N VAL A 129 -4.93 26.36 11.50
CA VAL A 129 -3.72 27.19 11.69
C VAL A 129 -2.48 26.58 11.06
N LYS A 130 -2.37 25.24 11.02
CA LYS A 130 -1.10 24.55 10.70
C LYS A 130 -1.09 23.80 9.37
N LEU A 131 -2.23 23.31 8.89
CA LEU A 131 -2.27 22.61 7.62
C LEU A 131 -2.40 23.60 6.45
N PRO A 132 -1.70 23.32 5.32
CA PRO A 132 -1.80 24.17 4.15
C PRO A 132 -3.19 24.06 3.51
N SER A 133 -3.70 25.17 2.99
CA SER A 133 -4.92 25.16 2.17
C SER A 133 -4.70 24.37 0.86
N PRO A 134 -5.77 23.91 0.19
CA PRO A 134 -5.66 23.28 -1.12
C PRO A 134 -4.84 24.09 -2.12
N ALA A 135 -5.09 25.39 -2.22
CA ALA A 135 -4.35 26.29 -3.11
C ALA A 135 -2.86 26.37 -2.77
N ALA A 136 -2.49 26.37 -1.49
CA ALA A 136 -1.08 26.35 -1.07
C ALA A 136 -0.42 24.99 -1.32
N ALA A 137 -1.13 23.90 -1.02
CA ALA A 137 -0.60 22.54 -1.14
C ALA A 137 -0.40 22.13 -2.60
N GLN A 138 -1.30 22.49 -3.52
CA GLN A 138 -1.24 22.08 -4.92
C GLN A 138 -0.07 22.73 -5.67
N ARG A 139 0.41 23.89 -5.23
CA ARG A 139 1.55 24.58 -5.85
C ARG A 139 2.82 23.72 -5.90
N TYR A 140 3.14 23.02 -4.81
CA TYR A 140 4.35 22.18 -4.74
C TYR A 140 4.07 20.70 -5.04
N ARG A 141 2.79 20.29 -5.16
CA ARG A 141 2.43 18.89 -5.38
C ARG A 141 2.12 18.56 -6.84
N VAL A 142 1.92 19.55 -7.70
CA VAL A 142 1.49 19.33 -9.09
C VAL A 142 2.42 18.38 -9.84
N GLU A 143 3.72 18.44 -9.61
CA GLU A 143 4.74 17.56 -10.22
C GLU A 143 4.53 16.07 -9.87
N ASN A 144 4.05 15.83 -8.67
CA ASN A 144 3.75 14.47 -8.19
C ASN A 144 2.32 14.01 -8.51
N LEU A 145 1.44 14.94 -8.89
CA LEU A 145 0.02 14.65 -9.15
C LEU A 145 -0.27 14.42 -10.63
N TYR A 146 0.34 15.20 -11.52
CA TYR A 146 0.00 15.23 -12.93
C TYR A 146 1.02 14.48 -13.78
N ASP A 147 0.53 13.71 -14.75
CA ASP A 147 1.38 12.88 -15.63
C ASP A 147 1.76 13.55 -16.95
N GLY A 148 1.21 14.74 -17.20
CA GLY A 148 1.47 15.52 -18.39
C GLY A 148 2.57 16.59 -18.22
N PRO A 149 2.78 17.39 -19.25
CA PRO A 149 3.69 18.56 -19.19
C PRO A 149 3.25 19.53 -18.11
N LEU A 150 4.21 20.07 -17.35
CA LEU A 150 3.93 20.98 -16.22
C LEU A 150 3.58 22.41 -16.62
N ASP A 151 3.68 22.73 -17.90
CA ASP A 151 3.39 24.02 -18.52
C ASP A 151 2.06 24.09 -19.27
N ASP A 152 1.34 22.96 -19.34
CA ASP A 152 0.02 22.92 -19.98
C ASP A 152 -1.08 23.61 -19.16
N ALA A 153 -2.24 23.83 -19.77
CA ALA A 153 -3.39 24.50 -19.15
C ALA A 153 -3.92 23.71 -17.92
N ALA A 154 -3.92 22.38 -18.00
CA ALA A 154 -4.39 21.53 -16.92
C ALA A 154 -3.45 21.56 -15.70
N ALA A 155 -2.13 21.48 -15.91
CA ALA A 155 -1.16 21.58 -14.83
C ALA A 155 -1.20 22.95 -14.13
N ASN A 156 -1.34 24.02 -14.90
CA ASN A 156 -1.44 25.38 -14.35
C ASN A 156 -2.73 25.57 -13.53
N ALA A 157 -3.86 25.06 -14.02
CA ALA A 157 -5.13 25.08 -13.28
C ALA A 157 -5.07 24.26 -11.98
N ILE A 158 -4.44 23.08 -12.00
CA ILE A 158 -4.16 22.27 -10.79
C ILE A 158 -3.28 23.05 -9.82
N ARG A 159 -2.18 23.65 -10.29
CA ARG A 159 -1.22 24.38 -9.47
C ARG A 159 -1.86 25.56 -8.71
N THR A 160 -2.76 26.26 -9.36
CA THR A 160 -3.44 27.43 -8.78
C THR A 160 -4.72 27.06 -8.01
N CYS A 161 -5.17 25.80 -8.08
CA CYS A 161 -6.50 25.37 -7.56
C CYS A 161 -7.59 26.29 -8.14
N ASP A 162 -7.60 26.45 -9.45
CA ASP A 162 -8.46 27.41 -10.13
C ASP A 162 -9.94 27.03 -10.03
N THR A 163 -10.75 27.92 -9.52
CA THR A 163 -12.21 27.75 -9.36
C THR A 163 -13.03 28.65 -10.27
N SER A 164 -12.38 29.38 -11.20
CA SER A 164 -13.05 30.32 -12.11
C SER A 164 -14.00 29.61 -13.08
N GLU A 165 -14.99 30.34 -13.57
CA GLU A 165 -15.86 29.87 -14.65
C GLU A 165 -15.03 29.71 -15.94
N GLY A 166 -14.93 28.51 -16.47
CA GLY A 166 -14.09 28.19 -17.63
C GLY A 166 -12.75 27.54 -17.31
N ALA A 167 -12.35 27.45 -16.05
CA ALA A 167 -11.21 26.65 -15.66
C ALA A 167 -11.43 25.17 -16.04
N PRO A 168 -10.42 24.47 -16.60
CA PRO A 168 -10.54 23.06 -16.91
C PRO A 168 -10.78 22.25 -15.64
N LEU A 169 -11.80 21.41 -15.66
CA LEU A 169 -12.05 20.45 -14.58
C LEU A 169 -10.94 19.41 -14.59
N MET A 170 -10.30 19.23 -13.45
CA MET A 170 -9.40 18.10 -13.18
C MET A 170 -9.77 17.48 -11.83
N MET A 171 -10.23 16.24 -11.86
CA MET A 171 -10.65 15.49 -10.68
C MET A 171 -10.03 14.09 -10.70
N TYR A 172 -9.57 13.64 -9.56
CA TYR A 172 -9.09 12.27 -9.37
C TYR A 172 -10.07 11.46 -8.54
N ILE A 173 -10.47 10.30 -9.08
CA ILE A 173 -11.25 9.30 -8.36
C ILE A 173 -10.29 8.34 -7.68
N SER A 174 -10.35 8.27 -6.36
CA SER A 174 -9.45 7.44 -5.54
C SER A 174 -10.01 6.07 -5.22
N LYS A 175 -11.32 5.96 -5.00
CA LYS A 175 -11.99 4.70 -4.67
C LYS A 175 -13.47 4.73 -4.99
N MET A 176 -14.07 3.54 -5.03
CA MET A 176 -15.51 3.35 -5.13
C MET A 176 -16.09 3.05 -3.74
N VAL A 177 -17.05 3.85 -3.29
CA VAL A 177 -17.74 3.68 -2.00
C VAL A 177 -19.09 3.02 -2.25
N PRO A 178 -19.41 1.88 -1.63
CA PRO A 178 -20.70 1.22 -1.82
C PRO A 178 -21.85 2.10 -1.31
N SER A 179 -22.93 2.14 -2.07
CA SER A 179 -24.18 2.78 -1.64
C SER A 179 -24.98 1.85 -0.73
N SER A 180 -25.84 2.43 0.13
CA SER A 180 -26.80 1.68 0.95
C SER A 180 -27.73 0.76 0.14
N ASP A 181 -27.95 1.06 -1.13
CA ASP A 181 -28.82 0.31 -2.06
C ASP A 181 -28.20 -1.02 -2.59
N ARG A 182 -27.08 -1.47 -2.01
CA ARG A 182 -26.38 -2.74 -2.29
C ARG A 182 -26.03 -3.06 -3.76
N GLY A 183 -26.29 -2.14 -4.70
CA GLY A 183 -26.08 -2.39 -6.15
C GLY A 183 -25.23 -1.35 -6.86
N ARG A 184 -25.03 -0.18 -6.25
CA ARG A 184 -24.35 0.95 -6.88
C ARG A 184 -23.17 1.42 -6.04
N PHE A 185 -22.23 2.11 -6.69
CA PHE A 185 -21.08 2.72 -6.05
C PHE A 185 -21.06 4.21 -6.31
N PHE A 186 -20.59 4.97 -5.32
CA PHE A 186 -20.21 6.36 -5.49
C PHE A 186 -18.74 6.41 -5.85
N ALA A 187 -18.39 7.07 -6.94
CA ALA A 187 -17.00 7.35 -7.26
C ALA A 187 -16.51 8.50 -6.38
N PHE A 188 -15.73 8.18 -5.33
CA PHE A 188 -15.22 9.17 -4.39
C PHE A 188 -13.88 9.70 -4.86
N GLY A 189 -13.74 11.02 -4.89
CA GLY A 189 -12.53 11.66 -5.34
C GLY A 189 -12.40 13.11 -4.90
N ARG A 190 -11.38 13.77 -5.45
CA ARG A 190 -11.05 15.16 -5.16
C ARG A 190 -10.97 15.99 -6.43
N VAL A 191 -11.57 17.16 -6.39
CA VAL A 191 -11.51 18.17 -7.45
C VAL A 191 -10.26 19.03 -7.24
N PHE A 192 -9.34 19.00 -8.21
CA PHE A 192 -8.08 19.77 -8.17
C PHE A 192 -8.18 21.09 -8.90
N SER A 193 -8.96 21.17 -9.97
CA SER A 193 -9.23 22.43 -10.68
C SER A 193 -10.62 22.42 -11.29
N GLY A 194 -11.15 23.59 -11.59
CA GLY A 194 -12.47 23.79 -12.13
C GLY A 194 -13.59 23.50 -11.13
N LYS A 195 -14.73 23.14 -11.66
CA LYS A 195 -15.95 22.86 -10.91
C LYS A 195 -16.66 21.67 -11.51
N ILE A 196 -17.09 20.74 -10.70
CA ILE A 196 -17.90 19.61 -11.14
C ILE A 196 -19.37 19.86 -10.79
N ALA A 197 -20.27 19.60 -11.73
CA ALA A 197 -21.70 19.85 -11.55
C ALA A 197 -22.55 18.66 -12.02
N THR A 198 -23.74 18.54 -11.43
CA THR A 198 -24.77 17.59 -11.88
C THR A 198 -25.18 17.88 -13.32
N GLY A 199 -25.23 16.85 -14.16
CA GLY A 199 -25.56 16.96 -15.58
C GLY A 199 -24.39 17.36 -16.50
N GLN A 200 -23.25 17.75 -15.95
CA GLN A 200 -22.07 18.18 -16.70
C GLN A 200 -21.50 17.04 -17.54
N LYS A 201 -21.21 17.34 -18.82
CA LYS A 201 -20.53 16.42 -19.74
C LYS A 201 -19.04 16.42 -19.44
N VAL A 202 -18.48 15.25 -19.18
CA VAL A 202 -17.08 15.05 -18.79
C VAL A 202 -16.42 13.91 -19.56
N ARG A 203 -15.13 13.93 -19.63
CA ARG A 203 -14.28 12.84 -20.09
C ARG A 203 -13.82 12.04 -18.88
N ILE A 204 -14.04 10.74 -18.92
CA ILE A 204 -13.63 9.78 -17.90
C ILE A 204 -12.45 9.03 -18.47
N MET A 205 -11.28 9.19 -17.89
CA MET A 205 -10.03 8.57 -18.31
C MET A 205 -9.62 7.51 -17.27
N GLY A 206 -9.47 6.28 -17.73
CA GLY A 206 -8.96 5.19 -16.91
C GLY A 206 -7.45 5.27 -16.68
N PRO A 207 -6.89 4.39 -15.84
CA PRO A 207 -5.47 4.43 -15.47
C PRO A 207 -4.52 4.15 -16.65
N ASN A 208 -5.00 3.49 -17.69
CA ASN A 208 -4.20 3.13 -18.87
C ASN A 208 -4.44 4.06 -20.08
N TYR A 209 -5.15 5.16 -19.88
CA TYR A 209 -5.40 6.12 -20.94
C TYR A 209 -4.09 6.77 -21.41
N VAL A 210 -3.92 6.83 -22.74
CA VAL A 210 -2.81 7.54 -23.39
C VAL A 210 -3.40 8.63 -24.26
N PRO A 211 -2.92 9.89 -24.16
CA PRO A 211 -3.39 10.99 -25.01
C PRO A 211 -3.34 10.65 -26.50
N GLY A 212 -4.38 11.03 -27.22
CA GLY A 212 -4.53 10.73 -28.65
C GLY A 212 -5.12 9.35 -28.99
N LYS A 213 -5.26 8.45 -28.02
CA LYS A 213 -5.93 7.15 -28.20
C LYS A 213 -7.36 7.19 -27.63
N LYS A 214 -8.26 6.42 -28.23
CA LYS A 214 -9.65 6.27 -27.74
C LYS A 214 -9.82 5.12 -26.75
N SER A 215 -8.77 4.38 -26.47
CA SER A 215 -8.77 3.30 -25.50
C SER A 215 -8.81 3.87 -24.09
N ASP A 216 -9.59 3.27 -23.20
CA ASP A 216 -9.77 3.65 -21.78
C ASP A 216 -10.28 5.09 -21.58
N LEU A 217 -11.10 5.57 -22.52
CA LEU A 217 -11.71 6.90 -22.54
C LEU A 217 -13.21 6.82 -22.79
N TRP A 218 -14.00 7.44 -21.91
CA TRP A 218 -15.45 7.58 -22.06
C TRP A 218 -15.87 9.04 -21.90
N VAL A 219 -16.84 9.47 -22.69
CA VAL A 219 -17.45 10.80 -22.60
C VAL A 219 -18.88 10.64 -22.15
N LYS A 220 -19.20 11.08 -20.93
CA LYS A 220 -20.51 10.86 -20.29
C LYS A 220 -20.93 12.06 -19.45
N ASN A 221 -22.21 12.11 -19.09
CA ASN A 221 -22.74 13.12 -18.19
C ASN A 221 -22.76 12.60 -16.75
N ILE A 222 -22.40 13.45 -15.80
CA ILE A 222 -22.50 13.17 -14.36
C ILE A 222 -23.97 13.18 -13.96
N GLN A 223 -24.43 12.09 -13.35
CA GLN A 223 -25.84 11.98 -12.95
C GLN A 223 -26.16 12.83 -11.73
N ARG A 224 -25.36 12.70 -10.68
CA ARG A 224 -25.48 13.46 -9.42
C ARG A 224 -24.13 13.68 -8.76
N THR A 225 -24.01 14.78 -8.03
CA THR A 225 -22.87 15.14 -7.20
C THR A 225 -23.27 15.15 -5.75
N LEU A 226 -22.42 14.60 -4.88
CA LEU A 226 -22.66 14.37 -3.46
C LEU A 226 -21.51 14.91 -2.63
N ILE A 227 -21.81 15.48 -1.48
CA ILE A 227 -20.82 15.69 -0.40
C ILE A 227 -20.96 14.56 0.60
N MET A 228 -19.82 13.95 0.97
CA MET A 228 -19.76 12.87 1.94
C MET A 228 -19.25 13.41 3.26
N MET A 229 -20.09 13.39 4.30
CA MET A 229 -19.80 13.85 5.66
C MET A 229 -19.96 12.69 6.63
N GLY A 230 -18.90 11.89 6.81
CA GLY A 230 -18.96 10.65 7.57
C GLY A 230 -19.96 9.67 6.92
N ARG A 231 -20.99 9.27 7.66
CA ARG A 231 -22.07 8.41 7.14
C ARG A 231 -23.21 9.17 6.45
N PHE A 232 -23.19 10.49 6.49
CA PHE A 232 -24.20 11.32 5.84
C PHE A 232 -23.74 11.69 4.44
N GLN A 233 -24.68 11.62 3.49
CA GLN A 233 -24.47 11.96 2.09
C GLN A 233 -25.51 13.03 1.72
N GLU A 234 -25.03 14.16 1.24
CA GLU A 234 -25.88 15.27 0.84
C GLU A 234 -25.70 15.58 -0.64
N GLN A 235 -26.81 15.63 -1.36
CA GLN A 235 -26.79 15.97 -2.78
C GLN A 235 -26.62 17.49 -2.94
N VAL A 236 -25.66 17.88 -3.79
CA VAL A 236 -25.40 19.27 -4.14
C VAL A 236 -25.39 19.43 -5.66
N GLN A 237 -25.61 20.67 -6.12
CA GLN A 237 -25.64 20.92 -7.57
C GLN A 237 -24.23 20.95 -8.16
N ASP A 238 -23.27 21.50 -7.44
CA ASP A 238 -21.92 21.68 -7.89
C ASP A 238 -20.89 21.67 -6.75
N ILE A 239 -19.65 21.36 -7.08
CA ILE A 239 -18.54 21.30 -6.14
C ILE A 239 -17.28 21.92 -6.79
N PRO A 240 -16.73 22.99 -6.20
CA PRO A 240 -15.54 23.65 -6.73
C PRO A 240 -14.25 22.92 -6.34
N ALA A 241 -13.16 23.28 -7.00
CA ALA A 241 -11.81 22.77 -6.72
C ALA A 241 -11.42 22.93 -5.24
N GLY A 242 -10.56 22.03 -4.76
CA GLY A 242 -10.11 21.96 -3.37
C GLY A 242 -10.97 21.08 -2.47
N ASN A 243 -12.14 20.64 -2.94
CA ASN A 243 -13.07 19.82 -2.18
C ASN A 243 -13.05 18.35 -2.63
N THR A 244 -13.53 17.48 -1.75
CA THR A 244 -13.82 16.08 -2.07
C THR A 244 -15.30 15.90 -2.37
N CYS A 245 -15.62 14.96 -3.24
CA CYS A 245 -17.02 14.65 -3.57
C CYS A 245 -17.21 13.19 -3.97
N GLY A 246 -18.45 12.75 -3.94
CA GLY A 246 -18.93 11.50 -4.54
C GLY A 246 -19.71 11.77 -5.81
N LEU A 247 -19.51 10.94 -6.83
CA LEU A 247 -20.20 11.02 -8.11
C LEU A 247 -21.04 9.77 -8.34
N VAL A 248 -22.24 9.96 -8.87
CA VAL A 248 -23.13 8.87 -9.30
C VAL A 248 -23.03 8.70 -10.82
N GLY A 249 -23.00 7.44 -11.27
CA GLY A 249 -23.04 7.09 -12.71
C GLY A 249 -21.67 6.95 -13.37
N VAL A 250 -20.59 7.00 -12.59
CA VAL A 250 -19.20 6.82 -13.05
C VAL A 250 -18.71 5.39 -12.83
N ASP A 251 -19.30 4.67 -11.89
CA ASP A 251 -18.92 3.33 -11.44
C ASP A 251 -18.98 2.24 -12.54
N GLN A 252 -19.70 2.50 -13.64
CA GLN A 252 -19.78 1.58 -14.79
C GLN A 252 -18.54 1.65 -15.68
N TYR A 253 -17.80 2.76 -15.64
CA TYR A 253 -16.68 3.05 -16.53
C TYR A 253 -15.33 2.88 -15.86
N LEU A 254 -15.25 3.14 -14.57
CA LEU A 254 -14.03 2.99 -13.78
C LEU A 254 -14.13 1.78 -12.85
N LEU A 255 -13.08 0.98 -12.84
CA LEU A 255 -12.99 -0.18 -11.94
C LEU A 255 -12.59 0.26 -10.53
N LYS A 256 -11.52 1.01 -10.39
CA LYS A 256 -10.97 1.47 -9.09
C LYS A 256 -10.73 2.98 -9.07
N SER A 257 -9.80 3.46 -9.87
CA SER A 257 -9.37 4.86 -9.92
C SER A 257 -9.38 5.39 -11.34
N GLY A 258 -9.37 6.71 -11.49
CA GLY A 258 -9.31 7.36 -12.80
C GLY A 258 -9.35 8.87 -12.67
N THR A 259 -9.23 9.54 -13.81
CA THR A 259 -9.25 10.99 -13.92
C THR A 259 -10.50 11.45 -14.65
N ILE A 260 -11.15 12.48 -14.14
CA ILE A 260 -12.29 13.14 -14.80
C ILE A 260 -11.88 14.55 -15.20
N THR A 261 -12.11 14.91 -16.45
CA THR A 261 -11.75 16.22 -16.98
C THR A 261 -12.78 16.75 -17.99
N THR A 262 -12.78 18.04 -18.20
CA THR A 262 -13.46 18.70 -19.32
C THR A 262 -12.48 19.13 -20.43
N CYS A 263 -11.19 19.02 -20.20
CA CYS A 263 -10.16 19.38 -21.16
C CYS A 263 -9.85 18.23 -22.13
N ASP A 264 -9.81 18.50 -23.44
CA ASP A 264 -9.56 17.48 -24.44
C ASP A 264 -8.09 17.02 -24.51
N GLU A 265 -7.16 17.87 -24.17
CA GLU A 265 -5.72 17.66 -24.25
C GLU A 265 -5.10 17.24 -22.89
N ALA A 266 -5.91 17.14 -21.83
CA ALA A 266 -5.41 16.82 -20.51
C ALA A 266 -4.88 15.38 -20.44
N HIS A 267 -3.79 15.22 -19.68
CA HIS A 267 -3.25 13.93 -19.27
C HIS A 267 -3.91 13.44 -17.98
N CYS A 268 -3.65 12.20 -17.61
CA CYS A 268 -4.18 11.63 -16.37
C CYS A 268 -3.50 12.25 -15.14
N ILE A 269 -4.23 12.26 -14.03
CA ILE A 269 -3.62 12.43 -12.71
C ILE A 269 -2.97 11.08 -12.36
N LYS A 270 -1.73 11.12 -11.87
CA LYS A 270 -0.97 9.91 -11.50
C LYS A 270 -1.76 9.06 -10.52
N THR A 271 -1.87 7.77 -10.82
CA THR A 271 -2.50 6.83 -9.90
C THR A 271 -1.67 6.70 -8.64
N MET A 272 -2.32 6.64 -7.48
CA MET A 272 -1.63 6.36 -6.23
C MET A 272 -1.00 4.97 -6.29
N LYS A 273 0.31 4.91 -6.11
CA LYS A 273 1.01 3.65 -5.92
C LYS A 273 0.88 3.25 -4.46
N PHE A 274 0.32 2.08 -4.23
CA PHE A 274 0.30 1.51 -2.89
C PHE A 274 1.65 0.82 -2.65
N SER A 275 2.30 1.15 -1.55
CA SER A 275 3.58 0.53 -1.14
C SER A 275 3.41 -0.89 -0.61
N VAL A 276 2.19 -1.43 -0.60
CA VAL A 276 1.88 -2.72 -0.01
C VAL A 276 1.33 -3.65 -1.09
N SER A 277 1.98 -4.80 -1.26
CA SER A 277 1.54 -5.84 -2.19
C SER A 277 0.62 -6.85 -1.48
N PRO A 278 -0.41 -7.40 -2.15
CA PRO A 278 -1.23 -8.48 -1.61
C PRO A 278 -0.41 -9.79 -1.62
N VAL A 279 0.06 -10.20 -0.45
CA VAL A 279 0.93 -11.37 -0.26
C VAL A 279 0.22 -12.57 0.38
N VAL A 280 -0.95 -12.36 0.98
CA VAL A 280 -1.79 -13.39 1.57
C VAL A 280 -2.99 -13.63 0.69
N ARG A 281 -3.25 -14.87 0.32
CA ARG A 281 -4.37 -15.26 -0.53
C ARG A 281 -5.15 -16.42 0.05
N CYS A 282 -6.44 -16.48 -0.25
CA CYS A 282 -7.31 -17.63 0.05
C CYS A 282 -8.23 -17.93 -1.14
N ALA A 283 -8.57 -19.20 -1.28
CA ALA A 283 -9.62 -19.62 -2.21
C ALA A 283 -10.98 -19.51 -1.51
N VAL A 284 -11.99 -19.07 -2.26
CA VAL A 284 -13.36 -18.92 -1.78
C VAL A 284 -14.32 -19.67 -2.69
N GLU A 285 -15.21 -20.45 -2.06
CA GLU A 285 -16.25 -21.19 -2.74
C GLU A 285 -17.63 -20.89 -2.13
N PRO A 286 -18.70 -20.88 -2.92
CA PRO A 286 -20.04 -20.76 -2.36
C PRO A 286 -20.41 -22.04 -1.62
N LYS A 287 -21.10 -21.94 -0.47
CA LYS A 287 -21.63 -23.11 0.24
C LYS A 287 -22.63 -23.91 -0.60
N LYS A 288 -23.37 -23.25 -1.48
CA LYS A 288 -24.34 -23.82 -2.41
C LYS A 288 -23.94 -23.48 -3.85
N ALA A 289 -23.87 -24.46 -4.72
CA ALA A 289 -23.50 -24.26 -6.14
C ALA A 289 -24.38 -23.21 -6.87
N GLN A 290 -25.64 -23.07 -6.46
CA GLN A 290 -26.57 -22.06 -7.00
C GLN A 290 -26.14 -20.61 -6.71
N ASP A 291 -25.29 -20.37 -5.69
CA ASP A 291 -24.83 -19.05 -5.31
C ASP A 291 -23.52 -18.63 -6.04
N LEU A 292 -23.00 -19.47 -6.96
CA LEU A 292 -21.81 -19.16 -7.73
C LEU A 292 -21.90 -17.82 -8.51
N PRO A 293 -23.01 -17.49 -9.18
CA PRO A 293 -23.15 -16.19 -9.82
C PRO A 293 -23.08 -15.01 -8.84
N LYS A 294 -23.62 -15.20 -7.60
CA LYS A 294 -23.56 -14.18 -6.55
C LYS A 294 -22.11 -14.01 -6.05
N LEU A 295 -21.35 -15.10 -5.95
CA LEU A 295 -19.94 -15.04 -5.57
C LEU A 295 -19.14 -14.24 -6.60
N VAL A 296 -19.29 -14.55 -7.89
CA VAL A 296 -18.58 -13.83 -8.96
C VAL A 296 -18.94 -12.34 -8.98
N GLU A 297 -20.21 -12.00 -8.80
CA GLU A 297 -20.66 -10.62 -8.70
C GLU A 297 -20.12 -9.95 -7.42
N GLY A 298 -20.17 -10.64 -6.28
CA GLY A 298 -19.62 -10.17 -5.00
C GLY A 298 -18.13 -9.88 -5.07
N LEU A 299 -17.34 -10.76 -5.69
CA LEU A 299 -15.90 -10.56 -5.90
C LEU A 299 -15.60 -9.35 -6.79
N LYS A 300 -16.38 -9.12 -7.86
CA LYS A 300 -16.26 -7.91 -8.67
C LYS A 300 -16.56 -6.65 -7.88
N ARG A 301 -17.54 -6.68 -6.99
CA ARG A 301 -17.88 -5.55 -6.11
C ARG A 301 -16.81 -5.30 -5.06
N LEU A 302 -16.29 -6.36 -4.44
CA LEU A 302 -15.17 -6.28 -3.49
C LEU A 302 -13.94 -5.65 -4.15
N ALA A 303 -13.57 -6.11 -5.35
CA ALA A 303 -12.45 -5.56 -6.11
C ALA A 303 -12.62 -4.08 -6.48
N LYS A 304 -13.86 -3.57 -6.57
CA LYS A 304 -14.15 -2.15 -6.79
C LYS A 304 -14.06 -1.33 -5.50
N SER A 305 -14.55 -1.87 -4.38
CA SER A 305 -14.61 -1.14 -3.11
C SER A 305 -13.24 -0.96 -2.47
N ASP A 306 -12.40 -2.00 -2.53
CA ASP A 306 -11.06 -1.97 -1.93
C ASP A 306 -9.98 -1.90 -3.03
N PRO A 307 -9.18 -0.81 -3.06
CA PRO A 307 -8.12 -0.64 -4.04
C PRO A 307 -6.95 -1.63 -3.87
N MET A 308 -6.75 -2.18 -2.67
CA MET A 308 -5.61 -3.04 -2.33
C MET A 308 -5.91 -4.53 -2.44
N VAL A 309 -7.17 -4.92 -2.59
CA VAL A 309 -7.55 -6.31 -2.78
C VAL A 309 -7.43 -6.72 -4.25
N LEU A 310 -6.95 -7.94 -4.50
CA LEU A 310 -6.99 -8.55 -5.81
C LEU A 310 -7.93 -9.75 -5.78
N CYS A 311 -8.93 -9.75 -6.66
CA CYS A 311 -9.84 -10.87 -6.86
C CYS A 311 -9.68 -11.38 -8.28
N TYR A 312 -9.38 -12.66 -8.43
CA TYR A 312 -9.22 -13.30 -9.74
C TYR A 312 -9.64 -14.76 -9.68
N THR A 313 -9.82 -15.36 -10.84
CA THR A 313 -10.12 -16.79 -10.96
C THR A 313 -8.89 -17.47 -11.55
N GLU A 314 -8.41 -18.53 -10.93
CA GLU A 314 -7.32 -19.35 -11.45
C GLU A 314 -7.79 -20.23 -12.61
N GLU A 315 -6.84 -20.79 -13.35
CA GLU A 315 -7.13 -21.72 -14.45
C GLU A 315 -7.84 -23.00 -13.96
N SER A 316 -7.64 -23.36 -12.69
CA SER A 316 -8.38 -24.43 -11.99
C SER A 316 -9.87 -24.14 -11.82
N GLY A 317 -10.32 -22.90 -12.02
CA GLY A 317 -11.67 -22.44 -11.76
C GLY A 317 -11.90 -21.94 -10.34
N GLU A 318 -10.91 -21.97 -9.47
CA GLU A 318 -10.99 -21.46 -8.11
C GLU A 318 -11.00 -19.94 -8.08
N HIS A 319 -11.83 -19.38 -7.21
CA HIS A 319 -11.89 -17.93 -7.00
C HIS A 319 -10.97 -17.54 -5.86
N ILE A 320 -10.01 -16.66 -6.15
CA ILE A 320 -8.98 -16.25 -5.19
C ILE A 320 -9.19 -14.80 -4.76
N ILE A 321 -9.05 -14.58 -3.45
CA ILE A 321 -8.92 -13.25 -2.85
C ILE A 321 -7.50 -13.12 -2.32
N ALA A 322 -6.77 -12.12 -2.80
CA ALA A 322 -5.44 -11.78 -2.29
C ALA A 322 -5.47 -10.44 -1.57
N ALA A 323 -4.95 -10.42 -0.34
CA ALA A 323 -4.97 -9.29 0.57
C ALA A 323 -3.56 -9.00 1.14
N THR A 324 -3.39 -7.88 1.80
CA THR A 324 -2.09 -7.41 2.32
C THR A 324 -1.66 -8.09 3.62
N GLY A 325 -2.58 -8.76 4.30
CA GLY A 325 -2.32 -9.47 5.57
C GLY A 325 -3.59 -10.11 6.12
N GLU A 326 -3.46 -10.80 7.26
CA GLU A 326 -4.53 -11.57 7.90
C GLU A 326 -5.77 -10.71 8.20
N LEU A 327 -5.59 -9.58 8.89
CA LEU A 327 -6.71 -8.69 9.25
C LEU A 327 -7.42 -8.12 8.02
N HIS A 328 -6.66 -7.76 6.98
CA HIS A 328 -7.24 -7.25 5.73
C HIS A 328 -8.06 -8.34 5.04
N LEU A 329 -7.55 -9.58 5.02
CA LEU A 329 -8.26 -10.72 4.47
C LEU A 329 -9.57 -11.01 5.22
N GLU A 330 -9.56 -10.98 6.56
CA GLU A 330 -10.75 -11.14 7.38
C GLU A 330 -11.82 -10.08 7.09
N ILE A 331 -11.41 -8.81 6.97
CA ILE A 331 -12.31 -7.72 6.62
C ILE A 331 -12.92 -7.94 5.23
N CYS A 332 -12.08 -8.27 4.22
CA CYS A 332 -12.55 -8.55 2.86
C CYS A 332 -13.54 -9.71 2.81
N LEU A 333 -13.29 -10.78 3.56
CA LEU A 333 -14.19 -11.94 3.64
C LEU A 333 -15.51 -11.58 4.33
N LYS A 334 -15.46 -10.77 5.37
CA LYS A 334 -16.65 -10.28 6.06
C LYS A 334 -17.48 -9.39 5.15
N ASP A 335 -16.89 -8.43 4.49
CA ASP A 335 -17.56 -7.53 3.54
C ASP A 335 -18.17 -8.32 2.37
N LEU A 336 -17.44 -9.33 1.86
CA LEU A 336 -17.96 -10.21 0.81
C LEU A 336 -19.25 -10.93 1.25
N GLN A 337 -19.25 -11.49 2.45
CA GLN A 337 -20.37 -12.27 2.97
C GLN A 337 -21.56 -11.40 3.38
N GLU A 338 -21.31 -10.32 4.14
CA GLU A 338 -22.37 -9.50 4.73
C GLU A 338 -22.91 -8.44 3.75
N ASP A 339 -22.03 -7.75 3.01
CA ASP A 339 -22.42 -6.59 2.21
C ASP A 339 -22.65 -6.93 0.74
N PHE A 340 -21.83 -7.83 0.15
CA PHE A 340 -21.87 -8.05 -1.31
C PHE A 340 -22.65 -9.29 -1.74
N MET A 341 -22.63 -10.36 -0.96
CA MET A 341 -23.32 -11.62 -1.29
C MET A 341 -24.59 -11.84 -0.48
N GLY A 342 -24.58 -11.50 0.81
CA GLY A 342 -25.64 -11.85 1.76
C GLY A 342 -25.72 -13.35 2.08
N THR A 343 -24.67 -14.12 1.77
CA THR A 343 -24.57 -15.57 2.01
C THR A 343 -23.16 -15.93 2.46
N GLU A 344 -23.05 -16.99 3.27
CA GLU A 344 -21.76 -17.48 3.74
C GLU A 344 -20.98 -18.19 2.62
N VAL A 345 -19.66 -18.07 2.65
CA VAL A 345 -18.73 -18.77 1.76
C VAL A 345 -17.89 -19.78 2.52
N LYS A 346 -17.40 -20.79 1.83
CA LYS A 346 -16.30 -21.64 2.30
C LYS A 346 -15.00 -20.95 1.95
N VAL A 347 -14.08 -20.90 2.89
CA VAL A 347 -12.78 -20.27 2.74
C VAL A 347 -11.71 -21.31 2.99
N SER A 348 -10.71 -21.40 2.11
CA SER A 348 -9.52 -22.22 2.33
C SER A 348 -8.61 -21.56 3.39
N ASP A 349 -7.69 -22.33 3.93
CA ASP A 349 -6.64 -21.77 4.77
C ASP A 349 -5.86 -20.69 3.99
N PRO A 350 -5.45 -19.59 4.67
CA PRO A 350 -4.68 -18.55 4.02
C PRO A 350 -3.34 -19.08 3.50
N VAL A 351 -3.02 -18.73 2.28
CA VAL A 351 -1.81 -19.15 1.59
C VAL A 351 -0.95 -17.94 1.28
N VAL A 352 0.36 -18.09 1.48
CA VAL A 352 1.34 -17.05 1.14
C VAL A 352 1.85 -17.29 -0.27
N SER A 353 1.96 -16.23 -1.07
CA SER A 353 2.57 -16.28 -2.39
C SER A 353 4.08 -16.29 -2.26
N TYR A 354 4.73 -17.10 -3.05
CA TYR A 354 6.18 -17.15 -3.19
C TYR A 354 6.61 -16.57 -4.54
N ARG A 355 7.91 -16.36 -4.71
CA ARG A 355 8.52 -15.98 -5.99
C ARG A 355 9.62 -16.96 -6.32
N GLU A 356 9.71 -17.34 -7.61
CA GLU A 356 10.78 -18.17 -8.12
C GLU A 356 11.87 -17.30 -8.74
N SER A 357 13.13 -17.59 -8.42
CA SER A 357 14.28 -16.84 -8.89
C SER A 357 15.47 -17.76 -9.16
N VAL A 358 16.59 -17.19 -9.54
CA VAL A 358 17.85 -17.89 -9.76
C VAL A 358 18.96 -17.29 -8.92
N GLY A 359 19.87 -18.13 -8.42
CA GLY A 359 21.01 -17.72 -7.58
C GLY A 359 22.28 -17.45 -8.37
N ALA A 360 22.42 -18.05 -9.56
CA ALA A 360 23.60 -17.94 -10.39
C ALA A 360 23.22 -17.85 -11.88
N THR A 361 24.22 -17.62 -12.74
CA THR A 361 24.04 -17.73 -14.19
C THR A 361 23.94 -19.21 -14.57
N SER A 362 23.10 -19.52 -15.59
CA SER A 362 22.97 -20.88 -16.11
C SER A 362 24.32 -21.54 -16.31
N ALA A 363 24.49 -22.75 -15.78
CA ALA A 363 25.75 -23.51 -15.88
C ALA A 363 26.14 -23.87 -17.32
N GLN A 364 25.18 -23.86 -18.23
CA GLN A 364 25.37 -24.12 -19.65
C GLN A 364 24.34 -23.36 -20.48
N THR A 365 24.68 -23.11 -21.75
CA THR A 365 23.70 -22.58 -22.71
C THR A 365 22.62 -23.62 -22.98
N CYS A 366 21.37 -23.27 -22.69
CA CYS A 366 20.24 -24.16 -22.87
C CYS A 366 19.67 -24.07 -24.29
N LEU A 367 19.40 -25.24 -24.87
CA LEU A 367 18.82 -25.40 -26.20
C LEU A 367 17.43 -26.05 -26.09
N SER A 368 16.44 -25.49 -26.79
CA SER A 368 15.17 -26.18 -27.04
C SER A 368 14.80 -26.11 -28.52
N LYS A 369 14.27 -27.21 -29.02
CA LYS A 369 13.81 -27.36 -30.43
C LYS A 369 12.30 -27.15 -30.48
N SER A 370 11.81 -26.52 -31.54
CA SER A 370 10.36 -26.38 -31.77
C SER A 370 9.69 -27.76 -31.96
N PRO A 371 8.39 -27.90 -31.76
CA PRO A 371 7.66 -29.17 -31.97
C PRO A 371 7.89 -29.78 -33.36
N ASN A 372 8.02 -28.96 -34.39
CA ASN A 372 8.36 -29.38 -35.72
C ASN A 372 9.87 -29.67 -35.95
N LYS A 373 10.71 -29.44 -34.91
CA LYS A 373 12.18 -29.64 -34.91
C LYS A 373 12.99 -28.76 -35.89
N HIS A 374 12.35 -27.79 -36.54
CA HIS A 374 13.00 -26.92 -37.53
C HIS A 374 13.63 -25.67 -36.90
N ASN A 375 13.15 -25.23 -35.75
CA ASN A 375 13.68 -24.05 -35.08
C ASN A 375 14.35 -24.41 -33.75
N ARG A 376 15.39 -23.67 -33.41
CA ARG A 376 16.17 -23.85 -32.18
C ARG A 376 16.38 -22.52 -31.51
N LEU A 377 16.16 -22.45 -30.19
CA LEU A 377 16.42 -21.28 -29.37
C LEU A 377 17.51 -21.62 -28.35
N TYR A 378 18.48 -20.72 -28.18
CA TYR A 378 19.59 -20.85 -27.25
C TYR A 378 19.51 -19.70 -26.23
N MET A 379 19.35 -20.03 -24.95
CA MET A 379 19.19 -19.05 -23.89
C MET A 379 20.00 -19.40 -22.64
N GLU A 380 20.26 -18.37 -21.84
CA GLU A 380 20.80 -18.45 -20.50
C GLU A 380 19.98 -17.55 -19.58
N ALA A 381 19.85 -17.93 -18.30
CA ALA A 381 19.28 -17.11 -17.23
C ALA A 381 20.39 -16.61 -16.32
N HIS A 382 20.22 -15.41 -15.78
CA HIS A 382 21.10 -14.89 -14.73
C HIS A 382 20.29 -14.01 -13.74
N PRO A 383 20.74 -13.89 -12.48
CA PRO A 383 20.03 -13.07 -11.49
C PRO A 383 20.14 -11.58 -11.82
N LEU A 384 19.07 -10.84 -11.53
CA LEU A 384 19.08 -9.38 -11.42
C LEU A 384 19.44 -8.98 -9.99
N SER A 385 20.08 -7.81 -9.83
CA SER A 385 20.25 -7.23 -8.50
C SER A 385 18.89 -6.86 -7.89
N ASP A 386 18.77 -6.97 -6.56
CA ASP A 386 17.52 -6.65 -5.87
C ASP A 386 17.16 -5.17 -6.05
N GLU A 387 18.17 -4.27 -6.10
CA GLU A 387 17.93 -2.84 -6.34
C GLU A 387 17.29 -2.57 -7.71
N LEU A 388 17.74 -3.28 -8.75
CA LEU A 388 17.15 -3.15 -10.09
C LEU A 388 15.76 -3.78 -10.15
N ALA A 389 15.55 -4.91 -9.51
CA ALA A 389 14.24 -5.56 -9.42
C ALA A 389 13.21 -4.66 -8.73
N ASP A 390 13.58 -4.06 -7.59
CA ASP A 390 12.76 -3.11 -6.86
C ASP A 390 12.48 -1.85 -7.68
N ALA A 391 13.47 -1.34 -8.40
CA ALA A 391 13.29 -0.17 -9.28
C ALA A 391 12.31 -0.44 -10.44
N ILE A 392 12.27 -1.66 -10.96
CA ILE A 392 11.30 -2.07 -11.98
C ILE A 392 9.90 -2.20 -11.34
N GLU A 393 9.77 -2.83 -10.18
CA GLU A 393 8.51 -2.96 -9.44
C GLU A 393 7.95 -1.59 -9.04
N ASP A 394 8.81 -0.67 -8.59
CA ASP A 394 8.47 0.72 -8.29
C ASP A 394 8.11 1.54 -9.54
N GLY A 395 8.43 1.01 -10.74
CA GLY A 395 8.20 1.68 -12.02
C GLY A 395 9.12 2.89 -12.25
N LYS A 396 10.27 2.94 -11.57
CA LYS A 396 11.37 3.88 -11.90
C LYS A 396 11.99 3.53 -13.25
N ILE A 397 12.00 2.24 -13.55
CA ILE A 397 12.39 1.69 -14.85
C ILE A 397 11.18 0.95 -15.42
N SER A 398 10.69 1.40 -16.57
CA SER A 398 9.47 0.88 -17.18
C SER A 398 9.67 0.52 -18.65
N ALA A 399 8.86 -0.43 -19.14
CA ALA A 399 8.78 -0.74 -20.56
C ALA A 399 8.30 0.45 -21.42
N LYS A 400 7.62 1.42 -20.81
CA LYS A 400 7.09 2.62 -21.48
C LYS A 400 8.12 3.73 -21.67
N ASP A 401 9.24 3.65 -20.98
CA ASP A 401 10.30 4.67 -21.05
C ASP A 401 11.01 4.63 -22.41
N ASP A 402 11.56 5.75 -22.83
CA ASP A 402 12.41 5.80 -24.03
C ASP A 402 13.59 4.82 -23.88
N PRO A 403 13.81 3.89 -24.83
CA PRO A 403 14.84 2.88 -24.72
C PRO A 403 16.26 3.42 -24.50
N LYS A 404 16.55 4.64 -24.99
CA LYS A 404 17.87 5.27 -24.83
C LYS A 404 18.05 5.83 -23.42
N LEU A 405 17.02 6.47 -22.88
CA LEU A 405 17.04 7.03 -21.53
C LEU A 405 17.05 5.91 -20.49
N ARG A 406 16.20 4.90 -20.67
CA ARG A 406 16.18 3.70 -19.84
C ARG A 406 17.52 2.98 -19.80
N ALA A 407 18.16 2.79 -20.95
CA ALA A 407 19.46 2.12 -21.02
C ALA A 407 20.56 2.90 -20.28
N ARG A 408 20.53 4.24 -20.33
CA ARG A 408 21.44 5.07 -19.54
C ARG A 408 21.19 4.94 -18.06
N ALA A 409 19.93 5.05 -17.62
CA ALA A 409 19.57 4.90 -16.21
C ALA A 409 20.00 3.52 -15.67
N MET A 410 19.77 2.45 -16.43
CA MET A 410 20.21 1.09 -16.05
C MET A 410 21.73 0.96 -15.96
N ALA A 411 22.47 1.64 -16.84
CA ALA A 411 23.94 1.60 -16.79
C ALA A 411 24.49 2.46 -15.64
N ASP A 412 24.01 3.68 -15.48
CA ASP A 412 24.55 4.66 -14.54
C ASP A 412 24.21 4.29 -13.08
N GLU A 413 23.01 3.77 -12.83
CA GLU A 413 22.52 3.47 -11.47
C GLU A 413 22.69 2.01 -11.06
N TYR A 414 22.61 1.07 -12.01
CA TYR A 414 22.60 -0.39 -11.73
C TYR A 414 23.73 -1.17 -12.38
N GLY A 415 24.66 -0.50 -13.07
CA GLY A 415 25.87 -1.14 -13.64
C GLY A 415 25.62 -2.07 -14.84
N TRP A 416 24.49 -1.91 -15.54
CA TRP A 416 24.19 -2.69 -16.74
C TRP A 416 24.98 -2.22 -17.96
N ASP A 417 25.25 -3.14 -18.89
CA ASP A 417 25.80 -2.76 -20.19
C ASP A 417 24.76 -1.96 -21.01
N VAL A 418 25.17 -0.82 -21.53
CA VAL A 418 24.28 0.09 -22.30
C VAL A 418 23.73 -0.59 -23.55
N THR A 419 24.53 -1.45 -24.20
CA THR A 419 24.15 -2.16 -25.43
C THR A 419 23.10 -3.22 -25.14
N ASP A 420 23.25 -3.96 -24.05
CA ASP A 420 22.29 -4.99 -23.62
C ASP A 420 20.98 -4.34 -23.14
N ALA A 421 21.07 -3.27 -22.37
CA ALA A 421 19.90 -2.53 -21.91
C ALA A 421 19.06 -1.91 -23.04
N ARG A 422 19.68 -1.54 -24.18
CA ARG A 422 18.95 -1.09 -25.38
C ARG A 422 18.22 -2.22 -26.10
N LYS A 423 18.69 -3.44 -25.98
CA LYS A 423 18.16 -4.63 -26.65
C LYS A 423 17.16 -5.41 -25.81
N ILE A 424 16.64 -4.85 -24.71
CA ILE A 424 15.58 -5.45 -23.92
C ILE A 424 14.32 -5.53 -24.77
N TRP A 425 13.77 -6.72 -24.90
CA TRP A 425 12.54 -7.00 -25.63
C TRP A 425 11.28 -6.80 -24.80
N GLY A 426 11.36 -7.12 -23.52
CA GLY A 426 10.21 -7.00 -22.62
C GLY A 426 10.55 -7.23 -21.16
N PHE A 427 9.63 -6.77 -20.31
CA PHE A 427 9.60 -7.03 -18.88
C PHE A 427 8.45 -8.00 -18.59
N GLY A 428 8.54 -8.85 -17.60
CA GLY A 428 7.50 -9.83 -17.24
C GLY A 428 7.43 -10.13 -15.75
N PRO A 429 6.31 -10.63 -15.28
CA PRO A 429 5.05 -10.86 -16.00
C PRO A 429 4.27 -9.58 -16.32
N ASP A 430 3.27 -9.72 -17.18
CA ASP A 430 2.30 -8.65 -17.52
C ASP A 430 2.93 -7.33 -18.03
N GLY A 431 4.15 -7.39 -18.58
CA GLY A 431 4.85 -6.23 -19.15
C GLY A 431 5.45 -5.25 -18.15
N SER A 432 5.32 -5.49 -16.84
CA SER A 432 5.78 -4.61 -15.76
C SER A 432 6.50 -5.32 -14.61
N GLY A 433 6.54 -6.65 -14.62
CA GLY A 433 7.21 -7.43 -13.57
C GLY A 433 8.73 -7.33 -13.62
N ALA A 434 9.36 -7.66 -12.49
CA ALA A 434 10.80 -7.53 -12.24
C ALA A 434 11.66 -8.62 -12.91
N ASN A 435 11.28 -9.06 -14.10
CA ASN A 435 12.08 -9.94 -14.93
C ASN A 435 12.23 -9.34 -16.32
N LEU A 436 13.27 -9.68 -17.02
CA LEU A 436 13.49 -9.15 -18.37
C LEU A 436 14.08 -10.19 -19.31
N ILE A 437 13.82 -10.00 -20.61
CA ILE A 437 14.44 -10.74 -21.70
C ILE A 437 15.11 -9.77 -22.66
N TYR A 438 16.33 -10.06 -23.07
CA TYR A 438 17.11 -9.23 -23.97
C TYR A 438 17.87 -10.06 -25.01
N ASP A 439 18.19 -9.39 -26.12
CA ASP A 439 18.79 -9.99 -27.31
C ASP A 439 20.30 -9.78 -27.35
N GLN A 440 21.06 -10.85 -27.41
CA GLN A 440 22.51 -10.85 -27.67
C GLN A 440 22.90 -11.58 -28.97
N THR A 441 21.90 -11.94 -29.77
CA THR A 441 22.17 -12.64 -31.03
C THR A 441 23.02 -11.80 -32.00
N LYS A 442 23.77 -12.47 -32.84
CA LYS A 442 24.59 -11.83 -33.89
C LYS A 442 24.23 -12.40 -35.25
N GLY A 443 23.73 -11.53 -36.15
CA GLY A 443 23.53 -11.89 -37.54
C GLY A 443 22.44 -12.93 -37.85
N VAL A 444 21.40 -13.03 -37.01
CA VAL A 444 20.28 -13.96 -37.20
C VAL A 444 19.25 -13.37 -38.17
N ASN A 445 18.94 -14.12 -39.24
CA ASN A 445 17.88 -13.76 -40.16
C ASN A 445 16.49 -14.03 -39.55
N TYR A 446 15.50 -13.20 -39.92
CA TYR A 446 14.09 -13.34 -39.49
C TYR A 446 13.83 -13.18 -37.99
N LEU A 447 14.79 -12.68 -37.21
CA LEU A 447 14.68 -12.53 -35.78
C LEU A 447 13.49 -11.62 -35.37
N ALA A 448 13.26 -10.55 -36.13
CA ALA A 448 12.15 -9.63 -35.87
C ALA A 448 10.76 -10.28 -35.95
N GLU A 449 10.60 -11.31 -36.81
CA GLU A 449 9.32 -12.00 -36.98
C GLU A 449 8.94 -12.89 -35.78
N ILE A 450 9.95 -13.43 -35.08
CA ILE A 450 9.72 -14.31 -33.92
C ILE A 450 9.68 -13.55 -32.60
N ARG A 451 10.09 -12.28 -32.57
CA ARG A 451 10.22 -11.47 -31.35
C ARG A 451 8.95 -11.52 -30.48
N GLU A 452 7.81 -11.22 -31.08
CA GLU A 452 6.52 -11.20 -30.34
C GLU A 452 6.17 -12.59 -29.79
N SER A 453 6.48 -13.66 -30.52
CA SER A 453 6.25 -15.04 -30.08
C SER A 453 7.15 -15.44 -28.91
N VAL A 454 8.41 -15.00 -28.92
CA VAL A 454 9.35 -15.23 -27.81
C VAL A 454 8.93 -14.43 -26.58
N VAL A 455 8.54 -13.16 -26.75
CA VAL A 455 8.04 -12.33 -25.66
C VAL A 455 6.77 -12.92 -25.06
N ALA A 456 5.83 -13.43 -25.87
CA ALA A 456 4.63 -14.10 -25.37
C ALA A 456 4.98 -15.37 -24.55
N GLY A 457 5.94 -16.17 -25.00
CA GLY A 457 6.46 -17.31 -24.26
C GLY A 457 7.12 -16.89 -22.92
N PHE A 458 7.84 -15.79 -22.92
CA PHE A 458 8.44 -15.21 -21.72
C PHE A 458 7.38 -14.68 -20.73
N GLN A 459 6.34 -13.99 -21.21
CA GLN A 459 5.24 -13.55 -20.35
C GLN A 459 4.56 -14.74 -19.66
N TRP A 460 4.32 -15.81 -20.41
CA TRP A 460 3.73 -17.02 -19.85
C TRP A 460 4.68 -17.71 -18.85
N ALA A 461 5.96 -17.89 -19.19
CA ALA A 461 6.94 -18.50 -18.30
C ALA A 461 7.16 -17.70 -17.02
N SER A 462 7.21 -16.36 -17.10
CA SER A 462 7.40 -15.49 -15.93
C SER A 462 6.20 -15.45 -15.00
N LYS A 463 5.00 -15.73 -15.50
CA LYS A 463 3.77 -15.80 -14.71
C LYS A 463 3.61 -17.13 -13.98
N CYS A 464 3.95 -18.23 -14.66
CA CYS A 464 3.84 -19.60 -14.17
C CYS A 464 5.18 -20.30 -14.38
N SER A 465 6.03 -20.29 -13.36
CA SER A 465 7.41 -20.76 -13.42
C SER A 465 7.53 -22.28 -13.18
N VAL A 466 8.73 -22.82 -13.22
CA VAL A 466 8.99 -24.26 -13.32
C VAL A 466 8.96 -25.01 -11.99
N LEU A 467 9.29 -24.34 -10.85
CA LEU A 467 9.39 -25.02 -9.55
C LEU A 467 8.02 -25.39 -8.98
N CYS A 468 7.16 -24.40 -8.81
CA CYS A 468 5.84 -24.59 -8.21
C CYS A 468 4.74 -23.72 -8.82
N ASP A 469 4.94 -23.30 -10.09
CA ASP A 469 3.97 -22.49 -10.83
C ASP A 469 3.65 -21.14 -10.15
N GLU A 470 4.67 -20.59 -9.46
CA GLU A 470 4.64 -19.23 -8.89
C GLU A 470 5.30 -18.25 -9.86
N GLN A 471 5.09 -16.95 -9.67
CA GLN A 471 5.67 -15.92 -10.54
C GLN A 471 7.18 -15.82 -10.33
N MET A 472 7.90 -15.59 -11.42
CA MET A 472 9.33 -15.26 -11.38
C MET A 472 9.56 -13.85 -10.84
N ARG A 473 10.71 -13.66 -10.17
CA ARG A 473 11.23 -12.37 -9.74
C ARG A 473 12.74 -12.33 -9.82
N SER A 474 13.30 -11.20 -10.22
CA SER A 474 14.75 -10.94 -10.29
C SER A 474 15.51 -11.87 -11.23
N VAL A 475 14.92 -12.22 -12.38
CA VAL A 475 15.55 -13.05 -13.40
C VAL A 475 15.68 -12.31 -14.72
N ALA A 476 16.88 -12.34 -15.31
CA ALA A 476 17.12 -11.88 -16.67
C ALA A 476 17.44 -13.05 -17.58
N PHE A 477 16.82 -13.07 -18.74
CA PHE A 477 17.04 -14.07 -19.77
C PHE A 477 17.74 -13.46 -20.98
N LYS A 478 18.77 -14.15 -21.42
CA LYS A 478 19.66 -13.77 -22.49
C LYS A 478 19.45 -14.68 -23.68
N LEU A 479 18.94 -14.13 -24.77
CA LEU A 479 18.84 -14.85 -26.04
C LEU A 479 20.18 -14.78 -26.75
N LEU A 480 20.89 -15.90 -26.82
CA LEU A 480 22.26 -15.98 -27.36
C LEU A 480 22.30 -16.24 -28.84
N ASP A 481 21.50 -17.20 -29.30
CA ASP A 481 21.44 -17.58 -30.70
C ASP A 481 20.10 -18.20 -31.08
N VAL A 482 19.74 -18.14 -32.34
CA VAL A 482 18.51 -18.71 -32.87
C VAL A 482 18.76 -19.33 -34.25
N THR A 483 18.31 -20.55 -34.42
CA THR A 483 18.26 -21.19 -35.76
C THR A 483 16.81 -21.23 -36.21
N LEU A 484 16.50 -20.61 -37.34
CA LEU A 484 15.14 -20.53 -37.88
C LEU A 484 15.06 -21.16 -39.27
N HIS A 485 13.94 -21.81 -39.54
CA HIS A 485 13.61 -22.28 -40.88
C HIS A 485 13.33 -21.11 -41.82
N ALA A 486 13.76 -21.19 -43.06
CA ALA A 486 13.60 -20.12 -44.05
C ALA A 486 12.15 -19.85 -44.43
N ASP A 487 11.29 -20.86 -44.37
CA ASP A 487 9.87 -20.74 -44.66
C ASP A 487 9.08 -20.27 -43.39
N ALA A 488 8.28 -19.23 -43.55
CA ALA A 488 7.48 -18.61 -42.48
C ALA A 488 6.46 -19.58 -41.85
N ILE A 489 5.94 -20.52 -42.60
CA ILE A 489 4.96 -21.51 -42.11
C ILE A 489 5.54 -22.32 -40.95
N HIS A 490 6.83 -22.63 -41.00
CA HIS A 490 7.52 -23.45 -39.99
C HIS A 490 7.96 -22.67 -38.75
N ARG A 491 7.90 -21.31 -38.73
CA ARG A 491 8.30 -20.45 -37.60
C ARG A 491 7.14 -19.64 -36.97
N GLY A 492 5.92 -20.11 -37.18
CA GLY A 492 4.73 -19.48 -36.62
C GLY A 492 4.69 -19.48 -35.08
N MET A 493 3.82 -18.65 -34.48
CA MET A 493 3.68 -18.50 -33.03
C MET A 493 3.45 -19.83 -32.30
N GLY A 494 2.67 -20.76 -32.87
CA GLY A 494 2.42 -22.09 -32.30
C GLY A 494 3.67 -22.97 -32.18
N GLN A 495 4.75 -22.64 -32.91
CA GLN A 495 6.03 -23.33 -32.84
C GLN A 495 7.01 -22.62 -31.90
N ILE A 496 7.10 -21.30 -31.98
CA ILE A 496 8.11 -20.51 -31.24
C ILE A 496 7.73 -20.29 -29.79
N MET A 497 6.49 -19.96 -29.48
CA MET A 497 6.06 -19.65 -28.11
C MET A 497 6.26 -20.83 -27.12
N PRO A 498 5.84 -22.08 -27.44
CA PRO A 498 6.11 -23.23 -26.56
C PRO A 498 7.59 -23.51 -26.42
N THR A 499 8.38 -23.32 -27.51
CA THR A 499 9.84 -23.54 -27.51
C THR A 499 10.52 -22.50 -26.61
N ALA A 500 10.12 -21.24 -26.69
CA ALA A 500 10.61 -20.17 -25.79
C ALA A 500 10.34 -20.52 -24.32
N ARG A 501 9.12 -20.94 -23.97
CA ARG A 501 8.80 -21.37 -22.61
C ARG A 501 9.68 -22.53 -22.14
N ARG A 502 9.91 -23.54 -23.00
CA ARG A 502 10.75 -24.69 -22.65
C ARG A 502 12.20 -24.28 -22.40
N VAL A 503 12.81 -23.47 -23.26
CA VAL A 503 14.20 -23.04 -23.07
C VAL A 503 14.39 -22.13 -21.88
N LEU A 504 13.39 -21.27 -21.56
CA LEU A 504 13.39 -20.45 -20.34
C LEU A 504 13.38 -21.31 -19.07
N PHE A 505 12.55 -22.37 -19.04
CA PHE A 505 12.52 -23.31 -17.92
C PHE A 505 13.84 -24.11 -17.80
N ALA A 506 14.42 -24.55 -18.92
CA ALA A 506 15.73 -25.17 -18.90
C ALA A 506 16.81 -24.23 -18.34
N SER A 507 16.80 -22.98 -18.79
CA SER A 507 17.76 -21.97 -18.31
C SER A 507 17.61 -21.70 -16.81
N MET A 508 16.38 -21.65 -16.28
CA MET A 508 16.15 -21.51 -14.83
C MET A 508 16.67 -22.71 -14.03
N LEU A 509 16.35 -23.93 -14.47
CA LEU A 509 16.77 -25.15 -13.75
C LEU A 509 18.30 -25.33 -13.72
N THR A 510 19.03 -24.74 -14.65
CA THR A 510 20.51 -24.79 -14.72
C THR A 510 21.18 -23.60 -14.04
N ALA A 511 20.42 -22.64 -13.52
CA ALA A 511 20.89 -21.39 -12.94
C ALA A 511 20.78 -21.35 -11.40
N GLU A 512 20.90 -22.49 -10.73
CA GLU A 512 20.70 -22.61 -9.29
C GLU A 512 19.36 -21.99 -8.87
N PRO A 513 18.24 -22.64 -9.18
CA PRO A 513 16.93 -22.09 -8.88
C PRO A 513 16.75 -21.89 -7.37
N VAL A 514 16.11 -20.77 -6.98
CA VAL A 514 15.85 -20.43 -5.58
C VAL A 514 14.39 -20.00 -5.42
N LEU A 515 13.87 -20.18 -4.19
CA LEU A 515 12.54 -19.71 -3.81
C LEU A 515 12.67 -18.48 -2.92
N GLN A 516 11.91 -17.44 -3.19
CA GLN A 516 11.84 -16.23 -2.36
C GLN A 516 10.54 -16.21 -1.57
N GLU A 517 10.63 -15.90 -0.27
CA GLU A 517 9.50 -15.70 0.61
C GLU A 517 9.30 -14.20 0.91
N PRO A 518 8.04 -13.73 1.08
CA PRO A 518 7.79 -12.34 1.46
C PRO A 518 8.05 -12.15 2.95
N LEU A 519 8.65 -11.00 3.31
CA LEU A 519 8.88 -10.59 4.68
C LEU A 519 8.03 -9.38 5.05
N PHE A 520 7.49 -9.40 6.27
CA PHE A 520 6.93 -8.22 6.92
C PHE A 520 8.00 -7.45 7.71
N LEU A 521 7.96 -6.14 7.59
CA LEU A 521 8.51 -5.23 8.58
C LEU A 521 7.53 -5.16 9.74
N VAL A 522 7.94 -5.64 10.90
CA VAL A 522 7.16 -5.61 12.14
C VAL A 522 7.67 -4.47 13.00
N ASP A 523 6.83 -3.48 13.26
CA ASP A 523 7.12 -2.35 14.14
C ASP A 523 6.31 -2.51 15.43
N ILE A 524 7.00 -2.73 16.55
CA ILE A 524 6.39 -3.00 17.86
C ILE A 524 6.71 -1.86 18.81
N SER A 525 5.67 -1.20 19.33
CA SER A 525 5.80 -0.29 20.46
C SER A 525 5.48 -1.03 21.75
N VAL A 526 6.43 -1.18 22.65
CA VAL A 526 6.34 -1.98 23.87
C VAL A 526 7.03 -1.31 25.05
N PRO A 527 6.51 -1.40 26.29
CA PRO A 527 7.25 -0.98 27.47
C PRO A 527 8.46 -1.88 27.72
N GLN A 528 9.52 -1.32 28.28
CA GLN A 528 10.78 -2.02 28.53
C GLN A 528 10.62 -3.30 29.37
N ASP A 529 9.68 -3.33 30.32
CA ASP A 529 9.37 -4.49 31.17
C ASP A 529 8.74 -5.68 30.39
N ALA A 530 8.16 -5.44 29.22
CA ALA A 530 7.48 -6.44 28.43
C ALA A 530 8.25 -6.87 27.15
N MET A 531 9.43 -6.31 26.90
CA MET A 531 10.25 -6.61 25.71
C MET A 531 10.58 -8.10 25.56
N GLY A 532 10.90 -8.78 26.68
CA GLY A 532 11.25 -10.20 26.67
C GLY A 532 10.14 -11.09 26.08
N GLY A 533 8.89 -10.72 26.29
CA GLY A 533 7.75 -11.39 25.66
C GLY A 533 7.73 -11.25 24.14
N CYS A 534 8.03 -10.06 23.63
CA CYS A 534 8.12 -9.80 22.19
C CYS A 534 9.25 -10.61 21.54
N TYR A 535 10.45 -10.62 22.14
CA TYR A 535 11.57 -11.42 21.66
C TYR A 535 11.25 -12.91 21.60
N GLY A 536 10.63 -13.46 22.66
CA GLY A 536 10.26 -14.86 22.71
C GLY A 536 9.27 -15.25 21.60
N VAL A 537 8.32 -14.39 21.26
CA VAL A 537 7.36 -14.64 20.17
C VAL A 537 8.04 -14.49 18.80
N LEU A 538 8.83 -13.43 18.59
CA LEU A 538 9.54 -13.21 17.32
C LEU A 538 10.48 -14.36 17.00
N THR A 539 11.30 -14.79 17.96
CA THR A 539 12.27 -15.89 17.76
C THR A 539 11.57 -17.20 17.38
N ARG A 540 10.46 -17.54 18.02
CA ARG A 540 9.68 -18.74 17.66
C ARG A 540 9.12 -18.69 16.24
N ARG A 541 8.85 -17.48 15.74
CA ARG A 541 8.27 -17.22 14.43
C ARG A 541 9.31 -16.73 13.39
N ARG A 542 10.58 -17.08 13.60
CA ARG A 542 11.68 -16.70 12.69
C ARG A 542 11.85 -15.19 12.50
N GLY A 543 11.33 -14.40 13.42
CA GLY A 543 11.50 -12.95 13.39
C GLY A 543 12.90 -12.54 13.82
N VAL A 544 13.52 -11.62 13.07
CA VAL A 544 14.86 -11.08 13.35
C VAL A 544 14.73 -9.60 13.69
N VAL A 545 15.05 -9.23 14.91
CA VAL A 545 15.08 -7.83 15.35
C VAL A 545 16.37 -7.18 14.86
N PHE A 546 16.28 -6.08 14.14
CA PHE A 546 17.43 -5.36 13.61
C PHE A 546 17.57 -3.93 14.15
N HIS A 547 16.53 -3.40 14.79
CA HIS A 547 16.56 -2.04 15.34
C HIS A 547 15.74 -1.94 16.62
N GLU A 548 16.32 -1.28 17.61
CA GLU A 548 15.67 -0.93 18.87
C GLU A 548 15.97 0.52 19.22
N GLU A 549 14.95 1.25 19.58
CA GLU A 549 15.09 2.64 20.01
C GLU A 549 14.20 2.92 21.21
N GLN A 550 14.79 3.37 22.31
CA GLN A 550 14.02 3.87 23.44
C GLN A 550 13.55 5.29 23.15
N ARG A 551 12.24 5.53 23.25
CA ARG A 551 11.70 6.89 23.09
C ARG A 551 12.12 7.75 24.27
N PRO A 552 12.85 8.86 24.05
CA PRO A 552 13.33 9.73 25.12
C PRO A 552 12.20 10.20 26.04
N GLY A 553 12.41 10.09 27.36
CA GLY A 553 11.45 10.53 28.37
C GLY A 553 10.23 9.62 28.57
N THR A 554 10.23 8.42 27.97
CA THR A 554 9.17 7.42 28.15
C THR A 554 9.77 6.05 28.44
N PRO A 555 9.04 5.14 29.12
CA PRO A 555 9.46 3.75 29.29
C PRO A 555 9.21 2.89 28.04
N MET A 556 8.79 3.51 26.93
CA MET A 556 8.43 2.81 25.71
C MET A 556 9.66 2.62 24.81
N VAL A 557 9.77 1.42 24.27
CA VAL A 557 10.77 1.03 23.28
C VAL A 557 10.06 0.73 21.96
N GLN A 558 10.64 1.19 20.88
CA GLN A 558 10.23 0.85 19.53
C GLN A 558 11.20 -0.21 19.00
N MET A 559 10.67 -1.38 18.66
CA MET A 559 11.41 -2.49 18.09
C MET A 559 11.01 -2.67 16.63
N LYS A 560 11.99 -2.85 15.74
CA LYS A 560 11.73 -3.21 14.34
C LYS A 560 12.33 -4.57 14.04
N ALA A 561 11.54 -5.44 13.44
CA ALA A 561 11.94 -6.79 13.09
C ALA A 561 11.49 -7.14 11.68
N HIS A 562 12.20 -8.07 11.05
CA HIS A 562 11.72 -8.74 9.85
C HIS A 562 11.15 -10.10 10.22
N MET A 563 9.99 -10.46 9.69
CA MET A 563 9.33 -11.74 9.95
C MET A 563 8.70 -12.28 8.67
N PRO A 564 8.86 -13.59 8.37
CA PRO A 564 8.19 -14.20 7.24
C PRO A 564 6.67 -14.10 7.34
N VAL A 565 6.03 -13.78 6.22
CA VAL A 565 4.56 -13.63 6.17
C VAL A 565 3.85 -14.92 6.56
N MET A 566 4.41 -16.08 6.20
CA MET A 566 3.86 -17.38 6.58
C MET A 566 3.77 -17.58 8.11
N GLU A 567 4.68 -16.96 8.86
CA GLU A 567 4.72 -17.04 10.33
C GLU A 567 3.89 -15.93 11.01
N SER A 568 3.27 -15.04 10.24
CA SER A 568 2.55 -13.87 10.77
C SER A 568 1.15 -14.18 11.27
N PHE A 569 0.56 -15.31 10.85
CA PHE A 569 -0.79 -15.70 11.26
C PHE A 569 -0.88 -15.93 12.77
N GLY A 570 -1.80 -15.24 13.43
CA GLY A 570 -1.96 -15.29 14.88
C GLY A 570 -0.86 -14.55 15.68
N PHE A 571 0.11 -13.90 15.05
CA PHE A 571 1.21 -13.19 15.71
C PHE A 571 0.73 -12.11 16.68
N ASN A 572 -0.27 -11.33 16.29
CA ASN A 572 -0.84 -10.27 17.13
C ASN A 572 -1.45 -10.83 18.44
N ALA A 573 -2.10 -11.98 18.37
CA ALA A 573 -2.68 -12.64 19.53
C ALA A 573 -1.57 -13.14 20.48
N ASP A 574 -0.54 -13.78 19.94
CA ASP A 574 0.59 -14.29 20.72
C ASP A 574 1.38 -13.16 21.41
N VAL A 575 1.65 -12.07 20.71
CA VAL A 575 2.33 -10.90 21.29
C VAL A 575 1.50 -10.27 22.40
N ARG A 576 0.19 -10.14 22.22
CA ARG A 576 -0.70 -9.63 23.26
C ARG A 576 -0.73 -10.54 24.48
N ALA A 577 -0.81 -11.85 24.27
CA ALA A 577 -0.76 -12.84 25.36
C ALA A 577 0.57 -12.77 26.13
N ALA A 578 1.69 -12.71 25.41
CA ALA A 578 3.03 -12.68 26.01
C ALA A 578 3.35 -11.37 26.74
N THR A 579 2.71 -10.27 26.39
CA THR A 579 2.96 -8.91 26.94
C THR A 579 1.83 -8.38 27.81
N GLY A 580 0.78 -9.18 28.08
CA GLY A 580 -0.40 -8.74 28.81
C GLY A 580 -1.14 -7.57 28.14
N GLY A 581 -1.12 -7.51 26.81
CA GLY A 581 -1.75 -6.45 26.02
C GLY A 581 -0.97 -5.14 25.97
N LYS A 582 0.25 -5.08 26.47
CA LYS A 582 1.06 -3.85 26.52
C LYS A 582 1.79 -3.54 25.21
N ALA A 583 1.98 -4.51 24.33
CA ALA A 583 2.64 -4.32 23.03
C ALA A 583 1.63 -4.03 21.91
N PHE A 584 2.02 -3.17 20.98
CA PHE A 584 1.24 -2.78 19.80
C PHE A 584 2.05 -3.05 18.54
N PRO A 585 1.94 -4.27 17.97
CA PRO A 585 2.61 -4.62 16.73
C PRO A 585 1.86 -4.06 15.52
N GLN A 586 2.62 -3.57 14.54
CA GLN A 586 2.17 -3.21 13.20
C GLN A 586 3.01 -3.98 12.19
N MET A 587 2.40 -4.52 11.17
CA MET A 587 3.06 -5.31 10.14
C MET A 587 2.76 -4.72 8.77
N VAL A 588 3.83 -4.52 7.98
CA VAL A 588 3.75 -4.02 6.60
C VAL A 588 4.70 -4.86 5.75
N PHE A 589 4.33 -5.17 4.51
CA PHE A 589 5.23 -5.84 3.57
C PHE A 589 6.53 -5.03 3.43
N SER A 590 7.66 -5.69 3.52
CA SER A 590 9.00 -5.09 3.41
C SER A 590 9.64 -5.43 2.07
N HIS A 591 10.04 -6.68 1.89
CA HIS A 591 10.78 -7.15 0.72
C HIS A 591 10.67 -8.67 0.56
N TRP A 592 11.21 -9.17 -0.53
CA TRP A 592 11.35 -10.59 -0.81
C TRP A 592 12.73 -11.07 -0.37
N GLN A 593 12.81 -12.22 0.27
CA GLN A 593 14.07 -12.82 0.71
C GLN A 593 14.20 -14.26 0.21
N VAL A 594 15.39 -14.63 -0.21
CA VAL A 594 15.68 -16.01 -0.61
C VAL A 594 15.56 -16.93 0.60
N LEU A 595 14.80 -18.01 0.44
CA LEU A 595 14.65 -19.05 1.43
C LEU A 595 15.88 -19.98 1.37
N ALA A 596 16.60 -20.07 2.46
CA ALA A 596 17.85 -20.85 2.52
C ALA A 596 17.58 -22.35 2.36
N GLY A 597 18.37 -23.00 1.50
CA GLY A 597 18.31 -24.43 1.20
C GLY A 597 18.16 -24.70 -0.30
N ASP A 598 18.40 -25.93 -0.70
CA ASP A 598 18.21 -26.37 -2.09
C ASP A 598 16.71 -26.67 -2.34
N PRO A 599 16.04 -25.96 -3.27
CA PRO A 599 14.63 -26.21 -3.58
C PRO A 599 14.38 -27.56 -4.28
N THR A 600 15.41 -28.18 -4.84
CA THR A 600 15.28 -29.50 -5.50
C THR A 600 15.33 -30.67 -4.52
N ASP A 601 15.80 -30.45 -3.29
CA ASP A 601 15.85 -31.44 -2.23
C ASP A 601 14.57 -31.37 -1.37
N PRO A 602 13.70 -32.41 -1.38
CA PRO A 602 12.45 -32.43 -0.60
C PRO A 602 12.62 -32.32 0.92
N GLU A 603 13.81 -32.64 1.45
CA GLU A 603 14.05 -32.56 2.90
C GLU A 603 14.35 -31.11 3.38
N THR A 604 14.77 -30.26 2.48
CA THR A 604 15.02 -28.86 2.79
C THR A 604 13.73 -28.07 3.01
N LYS A 605 13.84 -26.91 3.62
CA LYS A 605 12.69 -26.02 3.84
C LYS A 605 12.03 -25.57 2.53
N PRO A 606 12.79 -25.04 1.53
CA PRO A 606 12.18 -24.66 0.25
C PRO A 606 11.59 -25.86 -0.48
N GLY A 607 12.22 -27.06 -0.43
CA GLY A 607 11.69 -28.27 -1.05
C GLY A 607 10.34 -28.69 -0.47
N LYS A 608 10.17 -28.64 0.86
CA LYS A 608 8.88 -28.89 1.52
C LYS A 608 7.82 -27.89 1.08
N VAL A 609 8.15 -26.60 1.06
CA VAL A 609 7.26 -25.54 0.59
C VAL A 609 6.82 -25.79 -0.85
N ILE A 610 7.76 -26.13 -1.75
CA ILE A 610 7.46 -26.42 -3.16
C ILE A 610 6.51 -27.62 -3.26
N THR A 611 6.79 -28.71 -2.53
CA THR A 611 5.92 -29.89 -2.52
C THR A 611 4.51 -29.55 -2.08
N ASP A 612 4.36 -28.76 -1.03
CA ASP A 612 3.06 -28.32 -0.52
C ASP A 612 2.32 -27.40 -1.49
N VAL A 613 3.04 -26.46 -2.13
CA VAL A 613 2.44 -25.57 -3.15
C VAL A 613 2.01 -26.35 -4.37
N ARG A 614 2.84 -27.29 -4.87
CA ARG A 614 2.52 -28.17 -6.00
C ARG A 614 1.32 -29.05 -5.72
N ALA A 615 1.25 -29.64 -4.52
CA ALA A 615 0.12 -30.47 -4.10
C ALA A 615 -1.20 -29.64 -4.08
N ARG A 616 -1.17 -28.42 -3.56
CA ARG A 616 -2.33 -27.52 -3.55
C ARG A 616 -2.80 -27.13 -4.94
N LYS A 617 -1.86 -26.95 -5.88
CA LYS A 617 -2.16 -26.61 -7.28
C LYS A 617 -2.49 -27.84 -8.15
N GLY A 618 -2.56 -29.04 -7.57
CA GLY A 618 -2.83 -30.27 -8.30
C GLY A 618 -1.71 -30.68 -9.28
N LEU A 619 -0.50 -30.17 -9.08
CA LEU A 619 0.68 -30.52 -9.86
C LEU A 619 1.32 -31.82 -9.34
N ALA A 620 2.12 -32.48 -10.20
CA ALA A 620 2.94 -33.60 -9.75
C ALA A 620 3.86 -33.17 -8.59
N PRO A 621 4.05 -33.97 -7.53
CA PRO A 621 4.84 -33.57 -6.36
C PRO A 621 6.29 -33.20 -6.70
N GLU A 622 6.85 -33.86 -7.69
CA GLU A 622 8.23 -33.67 -8.12
C GLU A 622 8.37 -32.50 -9.10
N ILE A 623 9.49 -31.78 -8.99
CA ILE A 623 9.87 -30.76 -9.98
C ILE A 623 10.16 -31.46 -11.31
N PRO A 624 9.65 -30.95 -12.44
CA PRO A 624 9.92 -31.57 -13.73
C PRO A 624 11.44 -31.67 -14.04
N PRO A 625 11.94 -32.83 -14.47
CA PRO A 625 13.35 -33.01 -14.74
C PRO A 625 13.83 -32.16 -15.92
N LEU A 626 15.08 -31.73 -15.88
CA LEU A 626 15.71 -30.87 -16.89
C LEU A 626 15.58 -31.45 -18.32
N ASP A 627 15.69 -32.76 -18.48
CA ASP A 627 15.59 -33.44 -19.78
C ASP A 627 14.25 -33.22 -20.50
N ARG A 628 13.21 -32.82 -19.79
CA ARG A 628 11.91 -32.44 -20.37
C ARG A 628 11.99 -31.15 -21.19
N PHE A 629 12.92 -30.28 -20.85
CA PHE A 629 13.00 -28.92 -21.38
C PHE A 629 14.25 -28.68 -22.22
N LEU A 630 15.35 -29.35 -21.88
CA LEU A 630 16.64 -29.25 -22.56
C LEU A 630 16.74 -30.30 -23.64
N ASP A 631 16.95 -29.89 -24.88
CA ASP A 631 17.23 -30.78 -26.01
C ASP A 631 18.74 -30.87 -26.24
N ARG A 632 19.21 -32.01 -26.77
CA ARG A 632 20.58 -32.18 -27.24
C ARG A 632 20.71 -31.68 -28.67
N LEU A 633 21.92 -31.23 -29.06
CA LEU A 633 22.23 -30.72 -30.39
C LEU A 633 21.84 -31.69 -31.52
#